data_635fe7489a657a627e213936fcc544c2
#
_entry.id   635fe7489a657a627e213936fcc544c2
#
_cell.length_a   1.000
_cell.length_b   1.000
_cell.length_c   1.000
_cell.angle_alpha   90.00
_cell.angle_beta   90.00
_cell.angle_gamma   90.00
#
_symmetry.space_group_name_H-M   'P 1'
#
loop_
_entity.id
_entity.type
_entity.pdbx_description
1 polymer ?
#
loop_
_entity_poly.entity_id
_entity_poly.type
_entity_poly.pdbx_seq_one_letter_code
_entity_poly.pdbx_strand_id
1 'polypeptide(L)'
;MLDRIGEHPRLFVLDFEDVPLVDSTAAKALEKFAHKLQRSGTRVYFAGATKSVRRTLLMAGLRRPLVRYTSTAQDAVAHWRSAPNGKNEP
;
A
#
# COMPACT_ATOMS: atom_id res chain seq x y z
N MET A 1 4.25 12.30 22.09
CA MET A 1 4.01 12.36 21.52
C MET A 1 3.48 12.10 20.86
N LEU A 2 3.36 12.01 20.75
CA LEU A 2 2.88 11.63 20.19
C LEU A 2 2.11 12.03 19.46
N ASP A 3 1.77 12.52 19.48
CA ASP A 3 0.89 13.00 19.01
C ASP A 3 0.86 13.59 17.81
N ARG A 4 1.41 14.16 17.41
CA ARG A 4 1.46 14.60 16.23
C ARG A 4 1.62 13.64 15.27
N ILE A 5 1.69 12.52 15.63
CA ILE A 5 1.87 11.47 14.78
C ILE A 5 0.82 11.35 13.78
N GLY A 6 -0.36 11.52 14.01
CA GLY A 6 -1.40 11.37 13.02
C GLY A 6 -1.68 12.60 12.23
N GLU A 7 -0.90 13.62 12.46
CA GLU A 7 -1.18 14.84 11.78
C GLU A 7 -0.81 14.86 10.34
N HIS A 8 0.10 13.98 9.93
CA HIS A 8 0.53 13.95 8.56
C HIS A 8 0.31 12.58 7.99
N PRO A 9 -0.15 12.46 6.78
CA PRO A 9 -0.24 11.16 6.15
C PRO A 9 1.13 10.57 6.06
N ARG A 10 1.20 9.26 6.23
CA ARG A 10 2.42 8.53 6.10
C ARG A 10 2.36 7.65 4.89
N LEU A 11 3.52 7.29 4.41
CA LEU A 11 3.62 6.42 3.25
C LEU A 11 4.26 5.11 3.66
N PHE A 12 3.63 4.02 3.26
CA PHE A 12 4.20 2.69 3.46
C PHE A 12 4.25 2.02 2.10
N VAL A 13 5.44 1.62 1.67
CA VAL A 13 5.62 0.95 0.39
C VAL A 13 6.12 -0.44 0.64
N LEU A 14 5.40 -1.43 0.11
CA LEU A 14 5.83 -2.81 0.22
C LEU A 14 6.31 -3.23 -1.15
N ASP A 15 7.58 -3.61 -1.24
CA ASP A 15 8.19 -3.94 -2.50
C ASP A 15 8.11 -5.44 -2.75
N PHE A 16 7.45 -5.82 -3.83
CA PHE A 16 7.28 -7.21 -4.19
C PHE A 16 8.19 -7.63 -5.32
N GLU A 17 9.19 -6.83 -5.65
CA GLU A 17 10.00 -7.10 -6.80
C GLU A 17 10.64 -8.48 -6.77
N ASP A 18 11.07 -8.92 -5.62
CA ASP A 18 11.70 -10.22 -5.49
C ASP A 18 10.78 -11.28 -4.90
N VAL A 19 9.50 -11.04 -4.90
CA VAL A 19 8.54 -11.97 -4.32
C VAL A 19 7.87 -12.74 -5.45
N PRO A 20 8.18 -14.03 -5.62
CA PRO A 20 7.64 -14.78 -6.75
C PRO A 20 6.21 -15.26 -6.53
N LEU A 21 5.84 -15.46 -5.28
CA LEU A 21 4.52 -16.00 -4.98
C LEU A 21 3.98 -15.43 -3.69
N VAL A 22 2.67 -15.31 -3.63
CA VAL A 22 1.99 -14.93 -2.40
C VAL A 22 0.78 -15.85 -2.32
N ASP A 23 0.62 -16.58 -1.22
CA ASP A 23 -0.53 -17.44 -1.09
C ASP A 23 -1.68 -16.66 -0.44
N SER A 24 -2.86 -17.29 -0.43
CA SER A 24 -4.05 -16.61 0.04
C SER A 24 -3.99 -16.26 1.53
N THR A 25 -3.29 -17.08 2.32
CA THR A 25 -3.15 -16.80 3.73
C THR A 25 -2.32 -15.55 3.96
N ALA A 26 -1.22 -15.44 3.24
CA ALA A 26 -0.38 -14.26 3.34
C ALA A 26 -1.13 -13.03 2.83
N ALA A 27 -1.89 -13.18 1.75
CA ALA A 27 -2.64 -12.06 1.20
C ALA A 27 -3.69 -11.57 2.20
N LYS A 28 -4.32 -12.47 2.92
CA LYS A 28 -5.29 -12.06 3.93
C LYS A 28 -4.63 -11.35 5.08
N ALA A 29 -3.45 -11.81 5.48
CA ALA A 29 -2.72 -11.13 6.55
C ALA A 29 -2.34 -9.72 6.12
N LEU A 30 -1.95 -9.56 4.86
CA LEU A 30 -1.61 -8.25 4.34
C LEU A 30 -2.85 -7.35 4.29
N GLU A 31 -3.99 -7.93 3.97
CA GLU A 31 -5.21 -7.17 3.90
C GLU A 31 -5.56 -6.59 5.26
N LYS A 32 -5.45 -7.38 6.31
CA LYS A 32 -5.69 -6.88 7.65
C LYS A 32 -4.70 -5.80 8.04
N PHE A 33 -3.44 -6.02 7.69
CA PHE A 33 -2.40 -5.05 7.98
C PHE A 33 -2.66 -3.74 7.26
N ALA A 34 -3.07 -3.81 6.00
CA ALA A 34 -3.35 -2.61 5.22
C ALA A 34 -4.51 -1.82 5.81
N HIS A 35 -5.55 -2.51 6.28
CA HIS A 35 -6.66 -1.82 6.91
C HIS A 35 -6.20 -1.10 8.17
N LYS A 36 -5.32 -1.73 8.93
CA LYS A 36 -4.80 -1.11 10.12
C LYS A 36 -4.02 0.15 9.79
N LEU A 37 -3.20 0.09 8.76
CA LEU A 37 -2.45 1.25 8.34
C LEU A 37 -3.36 2.36 7.82
N GLN A 38 -4.39 1.97 7.09
CA GLN A 38 -5.32 2.95 6.58
C GLN A 38 -6.02 3.71 7.71
N ARG A 39 -6.38 3.00 8.76
CA ARG A 39 -7.04 3.64 9.89
C ARG A 39 -6.13 4.62 10.61
N SER A 40 -4.83 4.42 10.52
CA SER A 40 -3.90 5.34 11.16
C SER A 40 -3.46 6.47 10.23
N GLY A 41 -4.07 6.57 9.04
CA GLY A 41 -3.75 7.65 8.13
C GLY A 41 -2.58 7.38 7.22
N THR A 42 -2.15 6.12 7.13
CA THR A 42 -1.01 5.77 6.30
C THR A 42 -1.49 5.33 4.92
N ARG A 43 -0.84 5.83 3.87
CA ARG A 43 -1.11 5.39 2.52
C ARG A 43 -0.25 4.20 2.21
N VAL A 44 -0.84 3.18 1.62
CA VAL A 44 -0.14 1.92 1.35
C VAL A 44 0.00 1.72 -0.14
N TYR A 45 1.22 1.47 -0.57
CA TYR A 45 1.52 1.18 -1.97
C TYR A 45 2.21 -0.16 -2.05
N PHE A 46 1.84 -0.94 -3.05
CA PHE A 46 2.51 -2.20 -3.36
C PHE A 46 3.24 -1.99 -4.67
N ALA A 47 4.54 -2.19 -4.67
CA ALA A 47 5.36 -1.92 -5.83
C ALA A 47 5.96 -3.20 -6.38
N GLY A 48 6.06 -3.28 -7.70
CA GLY A 48 6.80 -4.37 -8.33
C GLY A 48 6.15 -5.73 -8.33
N ALA A 49 4.86 -5.82 -8.03
CA ALA A 49 4.20 -7.10 -8.01
C ALA A 49 4.01 -7.63 -9.42
N THR A 50 4.29 -8.92 -9.64
CA THR A 50 4.01 -9.54 -10.92
C THR A 50 2.50 -9.64 -11.09
N LYS A 51 2.08 -9.95 -12.32
CA LYS A 51 0.65 -10.11 -12.57
C LYS A 51 0.05 -11.18 -11.68
N SER A 52 0.77 -12.26 -11.50
CA SER A 52 0.29 -13.37 -10.71
C SER A 52 0.13 -12.97 -9.24
N VAL A 53 1.14 -12.32 -8.69
CA VAL A 53 1.09 -11.88 -7.32
C VAL A 53 -0.01 -10.84 -7.14
N ARG A 54 -0.10 -9.90 -8.08
CA ARG A 54 -1.11 -8.87 -7.99
C ARG A 54 -2.52 -9.46 -8.01
N ARG A 55 -2.74 -10.48 -8.83
CA ARG A 55 -4.05 -11.11 -8.90
C ARG A 55 -4.44 -11.68 -7.54
N THR A 56 -3.50 -12.40 -6.90
CA THR A 56 -3.78 -12.97 -5.59
C THR A 56 -4.11 -11.88 -4.57
N LEU A 57 -3.36 -10.79 -4.62
CA LEU A 57 -3.59 -9.70 -3.69
C LEU A 57 -4.94 -9.03 -3.94
N LEU A 58 -5.27 -8.82 -5.21
CA LEU A 58 -6.55 -8.19 -5.54
C LEU A 58 -7.73 -9.06 -5.11
N MET A 59 -7.58 -10.37 -5.24
CA MET A 59 -8.65 -11.26 -4.85
C MET A 59 -8.85 -11.28 -3.35
N ALA A 60 -7.83 -10.92 -2.61
CA ALA A 60 -7.95 -10.84 -1.16
C ALA A 60 -8.48 -9.49 -0.69
N GLY A 61 -8.77 -8.59 -1.63
CA GLY A 61 -9.32 -7.29 -1.25
C GLY A 61 -8.30 -6.17 -1.20
N LEU A 62 -7.05 -6.46 -1.58
CA LEU A 62 -6.02 -5.44 -1.56
C LEU A 62 -6.08 -4.63 -2.85
N ARG A 63 -7.02 -3.73 -2.90
CA ARG A 63 -7.30 -2.92 -4.07
C ARG A 63 -7.61 -1.51 -3.60
N ARG A 64 -7.73 -0.60 -4.55
CA ARG A 64 -8.09 0.76 -4.19
C ARG A 64 -9.44 0.80 -3.53
N PRO A 65 -9.65 1.66 -2.60
CA PRO A 65 -8.72 2.70 -2.14
C PRO A 65 -7.76 2.24 -1.06
N LEU A 66 -7.84 0.98 -0.65
CA LEU A 66 -7.02 0.49 0.44
C LEU A 66 -5.53 0.52 0.10
N VAL A 67 -5.15 0.00 -1.06
CA VAL A 67 -3.77 0.03 -1.49
C VAL A 67 -3.70 0.44 -2.95
N ARG A 68 -2.56 0.97 -3.36
CA ARG A 68 -2.33 1.31 -4.75
C ARG A 68 -1.12 0.54 -5.24
N TYR A 69 -1.10 0.25 -6.53
CA TYR A 69 -0.04 -0.54 -7.13
C TYR A 69 0.80 0.34 -8.04
N THR A 70 2.12 0.16 -7.99
CA THR A 70 3.02 0.86 -8.90
C THR A 70 4.05 -0.13 -9.41
N SER A 71 4.78 0.26 -10.45
CA SER A 71 5.80 -0.60 -11.01
C SER A 71 7.03 -0.71 -10.12
N THR A 72 7.39 0.36 -9.45
CA THR A 72 8.57 0.36 -8.59
C THR A 72 8.26 1.12 -7.32
N ALA A 73 9.12 0.90 -6.32
CA ALA A 73 8.99 1.65 -5.08
C ALA A 73 9.20 3.14 -5.31
N GLN A 74 10.10 3.48 -6.24
CA GLN A 74 10.33 4.88 -6.55
C GLN A 74 9.11 5.51 -7.17
N ASP A 75 8.40 4.78 -8.02
CA ASP A 75 7.16 5.28 -8.59
C ASP A 75 6.12 5.51 -7.51
N ALA A 76 6.08 4.67 -6.50
CA ALA A 76 5.15 4.84 -5.40
C ALA A 76 5.43 6.14 -4.66
N VAL A 77 6.68 6.40 -4.37
CA VAL A 77 7.05 7.62 -3.67
C VAL A 77 6.73 8.84 -4.53
N ALA A 78 7.05 8.75 -5.81
CA ALA A 78 6.80 9.88 -6.72
C ALA A 78 5.30 10.15 -6.83
N HIS A 79 4.51 9.10 -6.95
CA HIS A 79 3.07 9.26 -7.05
C HIS A 79 2.51 9.90 -5.78
N TRP A 80 2.96 9.42 -4.63
CA TRP A 80 2.47 9.94 -3.37
C TRP A 80 2.82 11.41 -3.20
N ARG A 81 4.04 11.78 -3.58
CA ARG A 81 4.47 13.17 -3.46
C ARG A 81 3.76 14.09 -4.40
N SER A 82 3.49 13.64 -5.61
CA SER A 82 2.93 14.54 -6.60
C SER A 82 1.42 14.59 -6.58
N ALA A 83 0.77 13.72 -5.83
CA ALA A 83 -0.68 13.75 -5.78
C ALA A 83 -1.12 15.02 -5.05
N PRO A 84 -1.87 15.85 -5.69
CA PRO A 84 -2.23 17.12 -5.05
C PRO A 84 -2.98 16.88 -3.78
N ASN A 85 -3.84 15.92 -3.78
CA ASN A 85 -4.60 15.64 -2.62
C ASN A 85 -4.12 14.47 -1.88
N GLY A 86 -3.08 13.84 -2.35
CA GLY A 86 -2.61 12.63 -1.73
C GLY A 86 -2.16 12.84 -0.34
N LYS A 87 -1.65 14.01 -0.07
CA LYS A 87 -1.15 14.28 1.21
C LYS A 87 -2.17 14.86 2.11
N ASN A 88 -3.04 15.62 1.60
CA ASN A 88 -4.03 16.21 2.43
C ASN A 88 -5.38 15.77 2.09
N GLU A 89 -5.52 14.76 1.27
CA GLU A 89 -6.73 14.32 0.94
C GLU A 89 -7.30 13.54 1.90
N PRO A 90 -8.43 13.68 2.21
CA PRO A 90 -9.09 12.81 3.17
C PRO A 90 -9.10 11.40 2.71
#